data_7f8ef566edb3a483fe9c160f7b433d9b
#
_entry.id   7f8ef566edb3a483fe9c160f7b433d9b
#
_cell.length_a   1.000
_cell.length_b   1.000
_cell.length_c   1.000
_cell.angle_alpha   90.00
_cell.angle_beta   90.00
_cell.angle_gamma   90.00
#
_symmetry.space_group_name_H-M   'P 1'
#
loop_
_entity.id
_entity.type
_entity.pdbx_description
1 polymer ?
#
loop_
_entity_poly.entity_id
_entity_poly.type
_entity_poly.pdbx_seq_one_letter_code
_entity_poly.pdbx_strand_id
1 'polypeptide(L)'
;MKQESKQKKNVGTSVMGNDIETTQNTMHVLDENKVLKKSYEDVVYISQPFGATSLNTLAARALLFGLNPVSLKKARVLELGCSFGGNIISQALYYPEASFTGIDLSSSQIKMGNELIASMGLTNIHLIEKDILDIDESFGTFDYIIVHGIWSWVPDVVKDKILSICNKNLSDNGVAYVSYNTYPGWKRLEQYREIMQYAEQKELEMPLMERTLYTKNILKLVADTMGLDNRISQK
;
A
#
# COMPACT_ATOMS: atom_id res chain seq x y z
N MET A 1 -54.36 -49.45 12.14
CA MET A 1 -54.66 -48.30 11.24
C MET A 1 -53.38 -47.46 11.13
N LYS A 2 -52.82 -47.42 9.94
CA LYS A 2 -51.57 -46.75 9.57
C LYS A 2 -51.83 -45.27 9.44
N GLN A 3 -50.92 -44.38 9.92
CA GLN A 3 -50.75 -43.04 9.41
C GLN A 3 -49.26 -42.83 9.15
N GLU A 4 -48.92 -42.77 7.86
CA GLU A 4 -47.65 -42.29 7.32
C GLU A 4 -47.66 -40.77 7.29
N SER A 5 -46.71 -40.12 7.92
CA SER A 5 -46.45 -38.69 7.74
C SER A 5 -45.25 -38.48 6.78
N LYS A 6 -45.55 -37.85 5.69
CA LYS A 6 -44.58 -37.47 4.63
C LYS A 6 -43.63 -36.39 5.15
N GLN A 7 -42.34 -36.70 5.21
CA GLN A 7 -41.27 -35.69 5.25
C GLN A 7 -41.03 -35.11 3.83
N LYS A 8 -41.36 -33.84 3.64
CA LYS A 8 -40.90 -33.07 2.49
C LYS A 8 -39.48 -32.61 2.75
N LYS A 9 -38.55 -33.01 1.90
CA LYS A 9 -37.20 -32.47 1.80
C LYS A 9 -37.27 -31.03 1.27
N ASN A 10 -36.86 -30.06 2.08
CA ASN A 10 -36.46 -28.75 1.61
C ASN A 10 -34.94 -28.79 1.37
N VAL A 11 -34.56 -28.96 0.13
CA VAL A 11 -33.17 -28.80 -0.34
C VAL A 11 -33.26 -27.84 -1.53
N GLY A 12 -32.69 -26.65 -1.40
CA GLY A 12 -32.48 -25.80 -2.58
C GLY A 12 -32.75 -24.32 -2.42
N THR A 13 -32.19 -23.62 -1.39
CA THR A 13 -32.19 -22.14 -1.41
C THR A 13 -30.99 -21.50 -0.72
N SER A 14 -29.98 -22.26 -0.29
CA SER A 14 -28.82 -21.73 0.45
C SER A 14 -27.56 -21.50 -0.40
N VAL A 15 -27.50 -22.02 -1.62
CA VAL A 15 -26.27 -21.94 -2.44
C VAL A 15 -26.23 -20.70 -3.34
N MET A 16 -27.37 -20.21 -3.81
CA MET A 16 -27.43 -19.04 -4.71
C MET A 16 -27.23 -17.69 -4.00
N GLY A 17 -27.45 -17.57 -2.71
CA GLY A 17 -27.29 -16.33 -1.98
C GLY A 17 -25.81 -15.94 -1.76
N ASN A 18 -24.99 -16.92 -1.42
CA ASN A 18 -23.57 -16.68 -1.14
C ASN A 18 -22.77 -16.32 -2.41
N ASP A 19 -23.12 -16.88 -3.56
CA ASP A 19 -22.42 -16.61 -4.82
C ASP A 19 -22.70 -15.18 -5.35
N ILE A 20 -23.91 -14.66 -5.13
CA ILE A 20 -24.29 -13.30 -5.54
C ILE A 20 -23.60 -12.27 -4.63
N GLU A 21 -23.57 -12.47 -3.33
CA GLU A 21 -22.91 -11.58 -2.37
C GLU A 21 -21.40 -11.55 -2.58
N THR A 22 -20.78 -12.70 -2.84
CA THR A 22 -19.35 -12.80 -3.18
C THR A 22 -19.03 -12.10 -4.50
N THR A 23 -19.90 -12.25 -5.51
CA THR A 23 -19.73 -11.61 -6.83
C THR A 23 -19.89 -10.09 -6.74
N GLN A 24 -20.87 -9.60 -5.97
CA GLN A 24 -21.06 -8.16 -5.74
C GLN A 24 -19.91 -7.53 -4.97
N ASN A 25 -19.41 -8.20 -3.93
CA ASN A 25 -18.21 -7.75 -3.21
C ASN A 25 -16.98 -7.71 -4.11
N THR A 26 -16.76 -8.72 -4.94
CA THR A 26 -15.63 -8.76 -5.89
C THR A 26 -15.74 -7.65 -6.92
N MET A 27 -16.92 -7.37 -7.47
CA MET A 27 -17.13 -6.26 -8.40
C MET A 27 -16.90 -4.90 -7.75
N HIS A 28 -17.36 -4.69 -6.52
CA HIS A 28 -17.13 -3.45 -5.77
C HIS A 28 -15.64 -3.21 -5.53
N VAL A 29 -14.89 -4.23 -5.12
CA VAL A 29 -13.42 -4.15 -4.91
C VAL A 29 -12.68 -3.85 -6.22
N LEU A 30 -13.11 -4.45 -7.34
CA LEU A 30 -12.52 -4.18 -8.66
C LEU A 30 -12.77 -2.74 -9.12
N ASP A 31 -13.91 -2.16 -8.81
CA ASP A 31 -14.23 -0.77 -9.13
C ASP A 31 -13.46 0.20 -8.22
N GLU A 32 -13.32 -0.09 -6.93
CA GLU A 32 -12.48 0.69 -6.00
C GLU A 32 -11.01 0.67 -6.44
N ASN A 33 -10.46 -0.47 -6.84
CA ASN A 33 -9.09 -0.59 -7.34
C ASN A 33 -8.87 0.20 -8.63
N LYS A 34 -9.86 0.27 -9.54
CA LYS A 34 -9.77 1.10 -10.74
C LYS A 34 -9.74 2.59 -10.43
N VAL A 35 -10.56 3.03 -9.49
CA VAL A 35 -10.58 4.42 -9.02
C VAL A 35 -9.25 4.78 -8.33
N LEU A 36 -8.74 3.89 -7.48
CA LEU A 36 -7.44 4.04 -6.84
C LEU A 36 -6.30 4.11 -7.87
N LYS A 37 -6.25 3.18 -8.83
CA LYS A 37 -5.25 3.18 -9.90
C LYS A 37 -5.24 4.50 -10.66
N LYS A 38 -6.41 4.99 -11.08
CA LYS A 38 -6.55 6.27 -11.77
C LYS A 38 -6.07 7.45 -10.91
N SER A 39 -6.41 7.47 -9.63
CA SER A 39 -5.96 8.51 -8.70
C SER A 39 -4.44 8.54 -8.55
N TYR A 40 -3.77 7.38 -8.50
CA TYR A 40 -2.32 7.27 -8.43
C TYR A 40 -1.60 7.60 -9.75
N GLU A 41 -2.28 7.46 -10.89
CA GLU A 41 -1.75 7.90 -12.19
C GLU A 41 -1.88 9.41 -12.39
N ASP A 42 -2.97 10.01 -11.89
CA ASP A 42 -3.23 11.45 -12.02
C ASP A 42 -2.37 12.31 -11.07
N VAL A 43 -1.97 11.76 -9.92
CA VAL A 43 -1.14 12.46 -8.92
C VAL A 43 0.08 11.61 -8.58
N VAL A 44 1.24 12.00 -9.12
CA VAL A 44 2.50 11.31 -8.83
C VAL A 44 2.87 11.47 -7.35
N TYR A 45 2.90 10.36 -6.62
CA TYR A 45 3.38 10.34 -5.25
C TYR A 45 4.91 10.43 -5.23
N ILE A 46 5.44 11.40 -4.51
CA ILE A 46 6.89 11.56 -4.36
C ILE A 46 7.40 10.50 -3.37
N SER A 47 7.91 9.39 -3.90
CA SER A 47 8.59 8.37 -3.11
C SER A 47 9.98 8.85 -2.70
N GLN A 48 10.36 8.61 -1.44
CA GLN A 48 11.65 8.99 -0.89
C GLN A 48 12.14 7.92 0.09
N PRO A 49 13.44 7.88 0.43
CA PRO A 49 13.95 6.96 1.44
C PRO A 49 13.37 7.27 2.84
N PHE A 50 12.98 6.21 3.54
CA PHE A 50 12.50 6.28 4.92
C PHE A 50 13.47 5.54 5.85
N GLY A 51 14.03 6.21 6.85
CA GLY A 51 14.97 5.60 7.78
C GLY A 51 14.38 4.41 8.57
N ALA A 52 13.05 4.42 8.80
CA ALA A 52 12.36 3.33 9.50
C ALA A 52 12.30 2.02 8.70
N THR A 53 12.35 2.10 7.36
CA THR A 53 12.31 0.96 6.43
C THR A 53 13.68 0.52 5.96
N SER A 54 14.76 1.22 6.35
CA SER A 54 16.11 0.83 5.97
C SER A 54 16.45 -0.56 6.50
N LEU A 55 17.10 -1.39 5.69
CA LEU A 55 17.46 -2.75 6.06
C LEU A 55 18.29 -2.79 7.34
N ASN A 56 19.21 -1.83 7.56
CA ASN A 56 19.98 -1.71 8.81
C ASN A 56 19.05 -1.56 10.03
N THR A 57 18.06 -0.68 9.93
CA THR A 57 17.10 -0.45 11.02
C THR A 57 16.26 -1.70 11.29
N LEU A 58 15.79 -2.36 10.24
CA LEU A 58 14.97 -3.57 10.36
C LEU A 58 15.78 -4.72 10.96
N ALA A 59 17.00 -4.96 10.48
CA ALA A 59 17.88 -5.98 11.01
C ALA A 59 18.27 -5.72 12.47
N ALA A 60 18.63 -4.46 12.82
CA ALA A 60 18.95 -4.10 14.18
C ALA A 60 17.78 -4.35 15.16
N ARG A 61 16.56 -4.00 14.74
CA ARG A 61 15.35 -4.29 15.53
C ARG A 61 15.13 -5.79 15.68
N ALA A 62 15.25 -6.56 14.57
CA ALA A 62 15.12 -8.01 14.60
C ALA A 62 16.08 -8.65 15.60
N LEU A 63 17.36 -8.25 15.59
CA LEU A 63 18.37 -8.71 16.55
C LEU A 63 18.00 -8.36 18.00
N LEU A 64 17.49 -7.16 18.27
CA LEU A 64 17.04 -6.75 19.60
C LEU A 64 15.89 -7.62 20.13
N PHE A 65 15.06 -8.14 19.25
CA PHE A 65 13.97 -9.06 19.60
C PHE A 65 14.35 -10.55 19.50
N GLY A 66 15.65 -10.86 19.36
CA GLY A 66 16.16 -12.23 19.41
C GLY A 66 16.05 -13.01 18.11
N LEU A 67 15.69 -12.37 16.99
CA LEU A 67 15.78 -12.98 15.66
C LEU A 67 17.23 -12.95 15.16
N ASN A 68 17.55 -13.86 14.25
CA ASN A 68 18.81 -13.87 13.52
C ASN A 68 18.56 -13.55 12.04
N PRO A 69 18.41 -12.26 11.67
CA PRO A 69 18.01 -11.89 10.32
C PRO A 69 19.07 -12.23 9.29
N VAL A 70 18.64 -12.45 8.07
CA VAL A 70 19.54 -12.72 6.94
C VAL A 70 20.49 -11.54 6.70
N SER A 71 21.73 -11.86 6.32
CA SER A 71 22.75 -10.87 6.01
C SER A 71 22.28 -9.86 4.96
N LEU A 72 22.40 -8.57 5.28
CA LEU A 72 21.97 -7.48 4.40
C LEU A 72 22.66 -7.49 3.03
N LYS A 73 23.88 -8.03 2.95
CA LYS A 73 24.64 -8.10 1.71
C LYS A 73 23.99 -8.98 0.63
N LYS A 74 23.21 -9.99 1.05
CA LYS A 74 22.59 -10.97 0.14
C LYS A 74 21.08 -11.07 0.34
N ALA A 75 20.49 -10.07 0.98
CA ALA A 75 19.08 -10.05 1.29
C ALA A 75 18.21 -9.98 0.02
N ARG A 76 17.09 -10.67 0.04
CA ARG A 76 16.01 -10.55 -0.94
C ARG A 76 14.94 -9.65 -0.34
N VAL A 77 14.66 -8.53 -0.98
CA VAL A 77 13.79 -7.49 -0.47
C VAL A 77 12.60 -7.31 -1.37
N LEU A 78 11.40 -7.27 -0.79
CA LEU A 78 10.16 -6.94 -1.47
C LEU A 78 9.57 -5.67 -0.87
N GLU A 79 9.20 -4.69 -1.69
CA GLU A 79 8.38 -3.56 -1.29
C GLU A 79 7.03 -3.60 -2.01
N LEU A 80 5.94 -3.62 -1.23
CA LEU A 80 4.57 -3.55 -1.73
C LEU A 80 4.12 -2.09 -1.76
N GLY A 81 3.66 -1.61 -2.92
CA GLY A 81 3.32 -0.21 -3.15
C GLY A 81 4.55 0.70 -3.19
N CYS A 82 5.52 0.34 -4.03
CA CYS A 82 6.83 0.99 -4.08
C CYS A 82 6.83 2.35 -4.82
N SER A 83 5.72 2.74 -5.46
CA SER A 83 5.68 3.92 -6.34
C SER A 83 6.76 3.82 -7.42
N PHE A 84 7.53 4.88 -7.68
CA PHE A 84 8.69 4.82 -8.58
C PHE A 84 9.99 4.28 -7.92
N GLY A 85 9.88 3.64 -6.74
CA GLY A 85 11.00 2.96 -6.08
C GLY A 85 11.92 3.85 -5.25
N GLY A 86 11.54 5.10 -4.95
CA GLY A 86 12.41 6.05 -4.25
C GLY A 86 12.90 5.55 -2.90
N ASN A 87 12.16 4.68 -2.22
CA ASN A 87 12.59 4.07 -0.96
C ASN A 87 13.64 2.97 -1.16
N ILE A 88 13.45 2.05 -2.12
CA ILE A 88 14.33 0.87 -2.27
C ILE A 88 15.48 1.06 -3.26
N ILE A 89 15.39 2.01 -4.21
CA ILE A 89 16.50 2.29 -5.14
C ILE A 89 17.76 2.72 -4.39
N SER A 90 17.62 3.59 -3.39
CA SER A 90 18.74 4.01 -2.56
C SER A 90 19.38 2.85 -1.80
N GLN A 91 18.60 1.89 -1.35
CA GLN A 91 19.07 0.69 -0.67
C GLN A 91 19.73 -0.29 -1.64
N ALA A 92 19.20 -0.45 -2.86
CA ALA A 92 19.81 -1.25 -3.90
C ALA A 92 21.22 -0.74 -4.29
N LEU A 93 21.40 0.57 -4.33
CA LEU A 93 22.72 1.19 -4.54
C LEU A 93 23.69 0.87 -3.38
N TYR A 94 23.19 0.85 -2.15
CA TYR A 94 24.00 0.63 -0.95
C TYR A 94 24.39 -0.84 -0.74
N TYR A 95 23.53 -1.78 -1.22
CA TYR A 95 23.72 -3.23 -1.10
C TYR A 95 23.74 -3.91 -2.47
N PRO A 96 24.85 -3.81 -3.23
CA PRO A 96 24.89 -4.27 -4.62
C PRO A 96 24.78 -5.79 -4.79
N GLU A 97 25.02 -6.58 -3.75
CA GLU A 97 24.87 -8.04 -3.76
C GLU A 97 23.47 -8.51 -3.30
N ALA A 98 22.66 -7.62 -2.70
CA ALA A 98 21.26 -7.90 -2.35
C ALA A 98 20.36 -7.72 -3.58
N SER A 99 19.20 -8.36 -3.59
CA SER A 99 18.21 -8.23 -4.66
C SER A 99 16.96 -7.51 -4.16
N PHE A 100 16.44 -6.60 -4.96
CA PHE A 100 15.28 -5.79 -4.63
C PHE A 100 14.19 -5.96 -5.66
N THR A 101 12.96 -6.16 -5.18
CA THR A 101 11.76 -6.18 -6.00
C THR A 101 10.77 -5.18 -5.44
N GLY A 102 10.29 -4.27 -6.26
CA GLY A 102 9.20 -3.35 -5.92
C GLY A 102 7.98 -3.64 -6.79
N ILE A 103 6.80 -3.57 -6.22
CA ILE A 103 5.55 -3.64 -6.98
C ILE A 103 4.68 -2.43 -6.71
N ASP A 104 3.99 -1.97 -7.74
CA ASP A 104 2.97 -0.92 -7.65
C ASP A 104 1.91 -1.10 -8.74
N LEU A 105 0.71 -0.56 -8.51
CA LEU A 105 -0.39 -0.57 -9.48
C LEU A 105 -0.19 0.44 -10.61
N SER A 106 0.58 1.52 -10.37
CA SER A 106 0.75 2.62 -11.31
C SER A 106 1.81 2.30 -12.35
N SER A 107 1.39 2.08 -13.59
CA SER A 107 2.27 1.84 -14.73
C SER A 107 3.22 3.02 -15.00
N SER A 108 2.73 4.25 -14.82
CA SER A 108 3.53 5.46 -15.03
C SER A 108 4.66 5.60 -14.01
N GLN A 109 4.40 5.30 -12.75
CA GLN A 109 5.40 5.34 -11.69
C GLN A 109 6.44 4.22 -11.86
N ILE A 110 6.00 3.00 -12.16
CA ILE A 110 6.90 1.86 -12.44
C ILE A 110 7.81 2.16 -13.64
N LYS A 111 7.26 2.73 -14.70
CA LYS A 111 8.05 3.15 -15.87
C LYS A 111 9.12 4.17 -15.49
N MET A 112 8.74 5.23 -14.78
CA MET A 112 9.65 6.28 -14.31
C MET A 112 10.76 5.70 -13.41
N GLY A 113 10.41 4.81 -12.50
CA GLY A 113 11.37 4.14 -11.63
C GLY A 113 12.36 3.25 -12.39
N ASN A 114 11.90 2.49 -13.37
CA ASN A 114 12.76 1.65 -14.19
C ASN A 114 13.69 2.48 -15.09
N GLU A 115 13.25 3.62 -15.61
CA GLU A 115 14.12 4.57 -16.33
C GLU A 115 15.21 5.13 -15.41
N LEU A 116 14.87 5.46 -14.16
CA LEU A 116 15.85 5.90 -13.16
C LEU A 116 16.86 4.79 -12.84
N ILE A 117 16.41 3.56 -12.59
CA ILE A 117 17.26 2.38 -12.33
C ILE A 117 18.25 2.17 -13.49
N ALA A 118 17.75 2.22 -14.73
CA ALA A 118 18.58 2.08 -15.92
C ALA A 118 19.63 3.20 -16.03
N SER A 119 19.25 4.45 -15.76
CA SER A 119 20.16 5.61 -15.80
C SER A 119 21.28 5.52 -14.75
N MET A 120 21.01 4.84 -13.61
CA MET A 120 21.99 4.60 -12.55
C MET A 120 22.83 3.34 -12.77
N GLY A 121 22.53 2.53 -13.79
CA GLY A 121 23.21 1.27 -14.07
C GLY A 121 23.01 0.19 -13.02
N LEU A 122 21.92 0.23 -12.26
CA LEU A 122 21.61 -0.76 -11.24
C LEU A 122 21.05 -2.03 -11.89
N THR A 123 21.54 -3.20 -11.46
CA THR A 123 21.15 -4.50 -12.00
C THR A 123 20.51 -5.41 -10.94
N ASN A 124 20.49 -4.99 -9.69
CA ASN A 124 20.03 -5.75 -8.54
C ASN A 124 18.63 -5.31 -8.05
N ILE A 125 17.93 -4.52 -8.83
CA ILE A 125 16.58 -4.04 -8.50
C ILE A 125 15.67 -4.11 -9.73
N HIS A 126 14.39 -4.53 -9.50
CA HIS A 126 13.34 -4.59 -10.52
C HIS A 126 12.05 -4.02 -9.96
N LEU A 127 11.43 -3.10 -10.70
CA LEU A 127 10.09 -2.60 -10.39
C LEU A 127 9.08 -3.20 -11.37
N ILE A 128 7.96 -3.70 -10.85
CA ILE A 128 6.97 -4.46 -11.61
C ILE A 128 5.59 -3.84 -11.39
N GLU A 129 4.89 -3.52 -12.49
CA GLU A 129 3.46 -3.19 -12.42
C GLU A 129 2.68 -4.44 -12.06
N LYS A 130 2.12 -4.48 -10.83
CA LYS A 130 1.39 -5.65 -10.34
C LYS A 130 0.43 -5.26 -9.21
N ASP A 131 -0.77 -5.85 -9.23
CA ASP A 131 -1.68 -5.76 -8.09
C ASP A 131 -1.18 -6.64 -6.93
N ILE A 132 -1.26 -6.12 -5.71
CA ILE A 132 -0.96 -6.88 -4.48
C ILE A 132 -1.84 -8.14 -4.41
N LEU A 133 -3.08 -8.08 -4.89
CA LEU A 133 -4.00 -9.21 -4.91
C LEU A 133 -3.52 -10.39 -5.77
N ASP A 134 -2.69 -10.12 -6.77
CA ASP A 134 -2.15 -11.13 -7.70
C ASP A 134 -0.85 -11.79 -7.22
N ILE A 135 -0.38 -11.48 -6.02
CA ILE A 135 0.83 -12.10 -5.46
C ILE A 135 0.46 -13.39 -4.72
N ASP A 136 1.08 -14.48 -5.12
CA ASP A 136 0.98 -15.77 -4.45
C ASP A 136 2.36 -16.29 -4.00
N GLU A 137 2.41 -17.52 -3.50
CA GLU A 137 3.63 -18.15 -3.03
C GLU A 137 4.68 -18.34 -4.15
N SER A 138 4.23 -18.46 -5.41
CA SER A 138 5.14 -18.61 -6.57
C SER A 138 5.90 -17.34 -6.91
N PHE A 139 5.47 -16.17 -6.38
CA PHE A 139 6.15 -14.89 -6.59
C PHE A 139 7.57 -14.86 -5.98
N GLY A 140 7.82 -15.71 -4.99
CA GLY A 140 9.13 -15.90 -4.40
C GLY A 140 9.15 -15.76 -2.88
N THR A 141 10.33 -15.99 -2.30
CA THR A 141 10.57 -15.87 -0.86
C THR A 141 11.53 -14.70 -0.61
N PHE A 142 11.21 -13.86 0.35
CA PHE A 142 11.93 -12.63 0.67
C PHE A 142 12.41 -12.62 2.12
N ASP A 143 13.56 -12.00 2.36
CA ASP A 143 14.12 -11.87 3.69
C ASP A 143 13.64 -10.60 4.40
N TYR A 144 13.23 -9.60 3.61
CA TYR A 144 12.60 -8.37 4.09
C TYR A 144 11.40 -8.04 3.20
N ILE A 145 10.23 -7.86 3.82
CA ILE A 145 9.02 -7.37 3.16
C ILE A 145 8.66 -6.02 3.75
N ILE A 146 8.59 -4.99 2.90
CA ILE A 146 8.31 -3.61 3.28
C ILE A 146 6.94 -3.21 2.74
N VAL A 147 6.06 -2.74 3.63
CA VAL A 147 4.74 -2.18 3.32
C VAL A 147 4.65 -0.83 4.01
N HIS A 148 5.07 0.23 3.31
CA HIS A 148 5.11 1.56 3.89
C HIS A 148 4.09 2.49 3.25
N GLY A 149 3.22 3.10 4.08
CA GLY A 149 2.22 4.06 3.63
C GLY A 149 1.05 3.47 2.85
N ILE A 150 0.82 2.17 2.90
CA ILE A 150 -0.23 1.46 2.13
C ILE A 150 -1.41 1.05 3.02
N TRP A 151 -1.15 0.37 4.13
CA TRP A 151 -2.14 -0.32 4.97
C TRP A 151 -3.38 0.51 5.31
N SER A 152 -3.20 1.77 5.65
CA SER A 152 -4.31 2.64 6.07
C SER A 152 -5.19 3.16 4.92
N TRP A 153 -4.81 2.87 3.68
CA TRP A 153 -5.43 3.46 2.49
C TRP A 153 -6.08 2.45 1.55
N VAL A 154 -5.87 1.16 1.82
CA VAL A 154 -6.36 0.06 0.99
C VAL A 154 -7.57 -0.63 1.61
N PRO A 155 -8.46 -1.25 0.80
CA PRO A 155 -9.56 -2.06 1.28
C PRO A 155 -9.11 -3.24 2.15
N ASP A 156 -10.01 -3.77 2.99
CA ASP A 156 -9.68 -4.86 3.93
C ASP A 156 -9.20 -6.13 3.20
N VAL A 157 -9.74 -6.45 2.04
CA VAL A 157 -9.27 -7.60 1.23
C VAL A 157 -7.80 -7.47 0.84
N VAL A 158 -7.32 -6.25 0.57
CA VAL A 158 -5.90 -6.00 0.26
C VAL A 158 -5.06 -6.10 1.55
N LYS A 159 -5.58 -5.65 2.69
CA LYS A 159 -4.93 -5.83 4.00
C LYS A 159 -4.73 -7.30 4.34
N ASP A 160 -5.77 -8.12 4.18
CA ASP A 160 -5.69 -9.57 4.39
C ASP A 160 -4.66 -10.21 3.46
N LYS A 161 -4.62 -9.75 2.20
CA LYS A 161 -3.64 -10.21 1.23
C LYS A 161 -2.21 -9.83 1.61
N ILE A 162 -1.97 -8.62 2.09
CA ILE A 162 -0.67 -8.17 2.60
C ILE A 162 -0.21 -9.09 3.75
N LEU A 163 -1.08 -9.39 4.71
CA LEU A 163 -0.74 -10.32 5.79
C LEU A 163 -0.46 -11.74 5.29
N SER A 164 -1.23 -12.19 4.31
CA SER A 164 -0.97 -13.50 3.65
C SER A 164 0.39 -13.52 2.97
N ILE A 165 0.78 -12.47 2.25
CA ILE A 165 2.12 -12.34 1.63
C ILE A 165 3.21 -12.34 2.70
N CYS A 166 3.04 -11.57 3.79
CA CYS A 166 3.98 -11.58 4.90
C CYS A 166 4.12 -12.95 5.57
N ASN A 167 3.07 -13.77 5.56
CA ASN A 167 3.13 -15.12 6.11
C ASN A 167 3.75 -16.14 5.14
N LYS A 168 3.44 -16.06 3.84
CA LYS A 168 3.76 -17.10 2.86
C LYS A 168 5.05 -16.83 2.07
N ASN A 169 5.38 -15.57 1.87
CA ASN A 169 6.52 -15.15 1.07
C ASN A 169 7.70 -14.64 1.92
N LEU A 170 7.62 -14.68 3.25
CA LEU A 170 8.72 -14.35 4.14
C LEU A 170 9.58 -15.59 4.44
N SER A 171 10.90 -15.45 4.45
CA SER A 171 11.80 -16.52 4.89
C SER A 171 11.73 -16.74 6.41
N ASP A 172 12.22 -17.90 6.90
CA ASP A 172 12.12 -18.31 8.33
C ASP A 172 12.66 -17.25 9.31
N ASN A 173 13.72 -16.53 8.95
CA ASN A 173 14.30 -15.45 9.74
C ASN A 173 14.05 -14.08 9.10
N GLY A 174 13.03 -13.98 8.26
CA GLY A 174 12.68 -12.77 7.56
C GLY A 174 11.98 -11.76 8.46
N VAL A 175 11.97 -10.51 8.01
CA VAL A 175 11.35 -9.38 8.70
C VAL A 175 10.33 -8.71 7.81
N ALA A 176 9.08 -8.64 8.26
CA ALA A 176 8.04 -7.83 7.64
C ALA A 176 7.88 -6.50 8.38
N TYR A 177 7.88 -5.41 7.63
CA TYR A 177 7.57 -4.07 8.13
C TYR A 177 6.26 -3.59 7.52
N VAL A 178 5.26 -3.35 8.35
CA VAL A 178 3.96 -2.80 7.92
C VAL A 178 3.68 -1.53 8.72
N SER A 179 3.62 -0.38 8.03
CA SER A 179 3.24 0.87 8.67
C SER A 179 1.75 1.15 8.53
N TYR A 180 1.16 1.68 9.58
CA TYR A 180 -0.24 2.10 9.59
C TYR A 180 -0.46 3.30 10.52
N ASN A 181 -1.53 4.05 10.24
CA ASN A 181 -1.88 5.22 11.01
C ASN A 181 -2.65 4.82 12.28
N THR A 182 -2.30 5.42 13.42
CA THR A 182 -2.93 5.11 14.72
C THR A 182 -3.43 6.36 15.41
N TYR A 183 -4.50 6.22 16.16
CA TYR A 183 -4.96 7.22 17.12
C TYR A 183 -4.16 7.15 18.43
N PRO A 184 -3.96 8.26 19.15
CA PRO A 184 -4.44 9.62 18.86
C PRO A 184 -3.55 10.41 17.87
N GLY A 185 -2.40 9.89 17.46
CA GLY A 185 -1.43 10.62 16.63
C GLY A 185 -2.02 11.11 15.31
N TRP A 186 -2.80 10.27 14.64
CA TRP A 186 -3.43 10.60 13.36
C TRP A 186 -4.55 11.64 13.47
N LYS A 187 -5.19 11.78 14.65
CA LYS A 187 -6.29 12.72 14.87
C LYS A 187 -5.96 14.17 14.51
N ARG A 188 -4.71 14.57 14.69
CA ARG A 188 -4.25 15.92 14.31
C ARG A 188 -4.31 16.18 12.80
N LEU A 189 -4.01 15.16 11.99
CA LEU A 189 -4.01 15.27 10.53
C LEU A 189 -5.41 15.11 9.95
N GLU A 190 -6.28 14.36 10.63
CA GLU A 190 -7.66 14.13 10.23
C GLU A 190 -8.46 15.44 10.12
N GLN A 191 -8.25 16.39 11.03
CA GLN A 191 -8.90 17.70 10.98
C GLN A 191 -8.60 18.44 9.67
N TYR A 192 -7.35 18.40 9.20
CA TYR A 192 -6.98 19.03 7.93
C TYR A 192 -7.61 18.30 6.74
N ARG A 193 -7.66 16.98 6.80
CA ARG A 193 -8.34 16.16 5.80
C ARG A 193 -9.83 16.49 5.73
N GLU A 194 -10.51 16.62 6.86
CA GLU A 194 -11.92 16.97 6.94
C GLU A 194 -12.20 18.34 6.30
N ILE A 195 -11.34 19.35 6.56
CA ILE A 195 -11.43 20.68 5.94
C ILE A 195 -11.26 20.56 4.41
N MET A 196 -10.29 19.81 3.94
CA MET A 196 -10.04 19.60 2.52
C MET A 196 -11.22 18.88 1.85
N GLN A 197 -11.74 17.83 2.46
CA GLN A 197 -12.90 17.09 1.95
C GLN A 197 -14.16 17.95 1.89
N TYR A 198 -14.40 18.79 2.88
CA TYR A 198 -15.52 19.74 2.88
C TYR A 198 -15.39 20.75 1.74
N ALA A 199 -14.20 21.30 1.52
CA ALA A 199 -13.95 22.21 0.41
C ALA A 199 -14.10 21.51 -0.96
N GLU A 200 -13.61 20.29 -1.07
CA GLU A 200 -13.69 19.46 -2.28
C GLU A 200 -15.12 19.15 -2.72
N GLN A 201 -16.02 18.87 -1.76
CA GLN A 201 -17.43 18.57 -2.05
C GLN A 201 -18.17 19.68 -2.80
N LYS A 202 -17.69 20.91 -2.74
CA LYS A 202 -18.30 22.07 -3.41
C LYS A 202 -17.84 22.24 -4.85
N GLU A 203 -16.76 21.59 -5.23
CA GLU A 203 -16.06 21.82 -6.50
C GLU A 203 -15.83 20.49 -7.26
N LEU A 204 -16.82 19.59 -7.20
CA LEU A 204 -16.73 18.23 -7.80
C LEU A 204 -16.54 18.25 -9.32
N GLU A 205 -16.93 19.34 -10.00
CA GLU A 205 -16.80 19.49 -11.45
C GLU A 205 -15.36 19.86 -11.89
N MET A 206 -14.52 20.32 -10.98
CA MET A 206 -13.14 20.64 -11.29
C MET A 206 -12.29 19.40 -11.59
N PRO A 207 -11.31 19.49 -12.51
CA PRO A 207 -10.28 18.46 -12.67
C PRO A 207 -9.55 18.20 -11.35
N LEU A 208 -9.16 16.96 -11.08
CA LEU A 208 -8.57 16.53 -9.80
C LEU A 208 -7.39 17.42 -9.36
N MET A 209 -6.51 17.79 -10.28
CA MET A 209 -5.34 18.63 -9.98
C MET A 209 -5.73 20.05 -9.53
N GLU A 210 -6.69 20.65 -10.20
CA GLU A 210 -7.20 22.00 -9.86
C GLU A 210 -7.94 21.96 -8.52
N ARG A 211 -8.74 20.92 -8.30
CA ARG A 211 -9.46 20.68 -7.05
C ARG A 211 -8.50 20.49 -5.87
N THR A 212 -7.40 19.73 -6.08
CA THR A 212 -6.35 19.57 -5.08
C THR A 212 -5.66 20.88 -4.74
N LEU A 213 -5.37 21.72 -5.74
CA LEU A 213 -4.78 23.03 -5.50
C LEU A 213 -5.75 23.96 -4.79
N TYR A 214 -7.02 23.96 -5.17
CA TYR A 214 -8.08 24.73 -4.50
C TYR A 214 -8.19 24.37 -3.01
N THR A 215 -8.28 23.08 -2.69
CA THR A 215 -8.38 22.62 -1.29
C THR A 215 -7.14 22.95 -0.46
N LYS A 216 -5.93 22.87 -1.06
CA LYS A 216 -4.69 23.35 -0.41
C LYS A 216 -4.71 24.84 -0.11
N ASN A 217 -5.24 25.66 -1.03
CA ASN A 217 -5.35 27.10 -0.83
C ASN A 217 -6.36 27.44 0.29
N ILE A 218 -7.48 26.72 0.38
CA ILE A 218 -8.43 26.85 1.48
C ILE A 218 -7.78 26.49 2.82
N LEU A 219 -7.04 25.36 2.87
CA LEU A 219 -6.32 24.97 4.07
C LEU A 219 -5.29 26.01 4.51
N LYS A 220 -4.56 26.58 3.55
CA LYS A 220 -3.62 27.67 3.81
C LYS A 220 -4.33 28.92 4.37
N LEU A 221 -5.46 29.33 3.77
CA LEU A 221 -6.26 30.46 4.24
C LEU A 221 -6.72 30.24 5.69
N VAL A 222 -7.20 29.04 6.02
CA VAL A 222 -7.60 28.68 7.39
C VAL A 222 -6.41 28.76 8.34
N ALA A 223 -5.24 28.23 7.97
CA ALA A 223 -4.03 28.29 8.79
C ALA A 223 -3.57 29.72 9.05
N ASP A 224 -3.55 30.56 8.02
CA ASP A 224 -3.17 31.98 8.10
C ASP A 224 -4.15 32.78 8.98
N THR A 225 -5.45 32.49 8.87
CA THR A 225 -6.50 33.17 9.65
C THR A 225 -6.46 32.81 11.12
N MET A 226 -6.10 31.54 11.42
CA MET A 226 -6.03 31.03 12.79
C MET A 226 -4.69 31.36 13.49
N GLY A 227 -3.76 32.03 12.81
CA GLY A 227 -2.41 32.30 13.34
C GLY A 227 -1.62 31.02 13.62
N LEU A 228 -1.96 29.92 12.94
CA LEU A 228 -1.23 28.67 13.03
C LEU A 228 0.09 28.84 12.31
N ASP A 229 1.16 28.81 13.10
CA ASP A 229 2.56 28.99 12.72
C ASP A 229 2.92 28.21 11.42
N ASN A 230 3.79 28.79 10.59
CA ASN A 230 4.25 28.35 9.27
C ASN A 230 4.79 26.91 9.15
N ARG A 231 4.65 26.07 10.17
CA ARG A 231 5.09 24.66 10.20
C ARG A 231 4.30 23.73 9.28
N ILE A 232 3.16 24.17 8.74
CA ILE A 232 2.33 23.36 7.83
C ILE A 232 2.80 23.51 6.37
N SER A 233 3.50 24.59 6.02
CA SER A 233 3.95 24.87 4.66
C SER A 233 5.28 24.18 4.27
N GLN A 234 5.92 23.45 5.18
CA GLN A 234 7.24 22.84 4.97
C GLN A 234 7.25 21.31 4.97
N LYS A 235 6.07 20.67 4.91
CA LYS A 235 6.00 19.19 4.80
C LYS A 235 5.25 18.75 3.56
#